data_b1a0b0869f1310a73821769dc343058f
#
_entry.id   b1a0b0869f1310a73821769dc343058f
#
_cell.length_a   1.000
_cell.length_b   1.000
_cell.length_c   1.000
_cell.angle_alpha   90.00
_cell.angle_beta   90.00
_cell.angle_gamma   90.00
#
_symmetry.space_group_name_H-M   'P 1'
#
loop_
_entity.id
_entity.type
_entity.pdbx_description
1 polymer ?
#
loop_
_entity_poly.entity_id
_entity_poly.type
_entity_poly.pdbx_seq_one_letter_code
_entity_poly.pdbx_strand_id
1 'polypeptide(L)'
;MKAVLSLLTLPLLAAASPVVKTQVFDDQAAPLYTSENGKHIPDSYIVKFKQHVTQNLASEHHDWVQDLHLSTETRKTELRKRSQMPFSDTVFEGLKHTYNIGGSLLGYSGHFDEAVIDAVRRHPDVSTVYPA
;
A
#
# COMPACT_ATOMS: atom_id res chain seq x y z
N MET A 1 -29.21 -11.63 -65.75
CA MET A 1 -29.42 -10.74 -64.68
C MET A 1 -28.88 -11.27 -63.42
N LYS A 2 -27.80 -10.79 -63.02
CA LYS A 2 -27.05 -11.34 -61.91
C LYS A 2 -27.10 -10.38 -60.76
N ALA A 3 -27.86 -10.74 -59.77
CA ALA A 3 -27.79 -10.07 -58.50
C ALA A 3 -26.39 -10.35 -57.94
N VAL A 4 -25.57 -9.37 -57.94
CA VAL A 4 -24.32 -9.43 -57.19
C VAL A 4 -24.69 -9.24 -55.77
N LEU A 5 -24.78 -10.33 -55.08
CA LEU A 5 -24.82 -10.27 -53.62
C LEU A 5 -23.46 -9.79 -53.17
N SER A 6 -23.41 -8.52 -53.00
CA SER A 6 -22.29 -7.95 -52.25
C SER A 6 -22.41 -8.40 -50.84
N LEU A 7 -21.74 -9.46 -50.52
CA LEU A 7 -21.56 -9.85 -49.15
C LEU A 7 -20.71 -8.76 -48.49
N LEU A 8 -21.39 -7.84 -47.84
CA LEU A 8 -20.73 -7.01 -46.88
C LEU A 8 -20.35 -7.89 -45.71
N THR A 9 -19.20 -8.46 -45.78
CA THR A 9 -18.56 -8.96 -44.60
C THR A 9 -18.19 -7.72 -43.79
N LEU A 10 -19.05 -7.38 -42.87
CA LEU A 10 -18.65 -6.51 -41.79
C LEU A 10 -17.47 -7.19 -41.09
N PRO A 11 -16.30 -6.57 -41.08
CA PRO A 11 -15.33 -7.03 -40.16
C PRO A 11 -15.95 -6.83 -38.77
N LEU A 12 -16.16 -7.93 -38.10
CA LEU A 12 -16.39 -7.89 -36.70
C LEU A 12 -15.13 -7.26 -36.09
N LEU A 13 -15.18 -5.96 -35.88
CA LEU A 13 -14.26 -5.35 -35.00
C LEU A 13 -14.53 -5.99 -33.66
N ALA A 14 -13.80 -7.02 -33.38
CA ALA A 14 -13.57 -7.39 -32.01
C ALA A 14 -12.94 -6.16 -31.39
N ALA A 15 -13.77 -5.28 -30.84
CA ALA A 15 -13.29 -4.30 -29.92
C ALA A 15 -12.55 -5.11 -28.88
N ALA A 16 -11.24 -5.08 -28.96
CA ALA A 16 -10.44 -5.46 -27.83
C ALA A 16 -10.96 -4.56 -26.73
N SER A 17 -11.84 -5.09 -25.93
CA SER A 17 -12.21 -4.47 -24.69
C SER A 17 -10.89 -4.11 -24.08
N PRO A 18 -10.64 -2.85 -23.72
CA PRO A 18 -9.49 -2.59 -22.91
C PRO A 18 -9.66 -3.59 -21.79
N VAL A 19 -8.72 -4.49 -21.70
CA VAL A 19 -8.57 -5.25 -20.47
C VAL A 19 -8.33 -4.14 -19.50
N VAL A 20 -9.41 -3.64 -18.92
CA VAL A 20 -9.34 -3.02 -17.65
C VAL A 20 -8.70 -4.12 -16.88
N LYS A 21 -7.40 -4.03 -16.74
CA LYS A 21 -6.75 -4.68 -15.66
C LYS A 21 -7.47 -4.10 -14.47
N THR A 22 -8.56 -4.71 -14.16
CA THR A 22 -9.05 -4.69 -12.82
C THR A 22 -7.87 -5.30 -12.12
N GLN A 23 -6.96 -4.44 -11.76
CA GLN A 23 -5.96 -4.81 -10.82
C GLN A 23 -6.80 -5.19 -9.65
N VAL A 24 -7.03 -6.47 -9.54
CA VAL A 24 -7.44 -7.06 -8.30
C VAL A 24 -6.25 -6.78 -7.41
N PHE A 25 -6.29 -5.60 -6.80
CA PHE A 25 -5.23 -5.11 -5.94
C PHE A 25 -5.03 -6.00 -4.72
N ASP A 26 -5.92 -6.95 -4.53
CA ASP A 26 -5.89 -7.86 -3.40
C ASP A 26 -4.77 -8.91 -3.49
N ASP A 27 -4.33 -9.28 -4.67
CA ASP A 27 -3.29 -10.29 -4.82
C ASP A 27 -1.86 -9.72 -4.85
N GLN A 28 -1.71 -8.40 -4.75
CA GLN A 28 -0.42 -7.75 -4.86
C GLN A 28 -0.07 -6.84 -3.69
N ALA A 29 -0.48 -7.22 -2.50
CA ALA A 29 0.09 -6.60 -1.32
C ALA A 29 1.61 -6.79 -1.34
N ALA A 30 2.35 -5.72 -1.09
CA ALA A 30 3.81 -5.80 -1.00
C ALA A 30 4.21 -6.88 0.01
N PRO A 31 5.20 -7.71 -0.32
CA PRO A 31 5.61 -8.78 0.57
C PRO A 31 6.11 -8.23 1.90
N LEU A 32 5.73 -8.89 2.96
CA LEU A 32 6.27 -8.68 4.30
C LEU A 32 7.35 -9.74 4.53
N TYR A 33 8.60 -9.33 4.46
CA TYR A 33 9.71 -10.25 4.69
C TYR A 33 10.06 -10.33 6.16
N THR A 34 9.73 -11.43 6.78
CA THR A 34 10.18 -11.76 8.13
C THR A 34 11.42 -12.64 8.06
N SER A 35 12.43 -12.31 8.84
CA SER A 35 13.56 -13.19 9.05
C SER A 35 13.20 -14.22 10.12
N GLU A 36 13.31 -15.49 9.81
CA GLU A 36 12.98 -16.57 10.76
C GLU A 36 13.84 -16.54 12.03
N ASN A 37 15.03 -15.98 11.94
CA ASN A 37 16.00 -15.91 13.04
C ASN A 37 16.23 -14.49 13.56
N GLY A 38 15.51 -13.51 13.03
CA GLY A 38 15.65 -12.11 13.42
C GLY A 38 14.89 -11.77 14.68
N LYS A 39 15.55 -11.05 15.57
CA LYS A 39 14.83 -10.35 16.65
C LYS A 39 14.25 -9.09 16.08
N HIS A 40 12.93 -9.02 16.02
CA HIS A 40 12.22 -7.85 15.53
C HIS A 40 11.78 -6.96 16.68
N ILE A 41 11.84 -5.67 16.45
CA ILE A 41 11.25 -4.70 17.37
C ILE A 41 9.74 -4.73 17.13
N PRO A 42 8.91 -5.01 18.14
CA PRO A 42 7.47 -5.06 17.96
C PRO A 42 6.92 -3.78 17.32
N ASP A 43 6.01 -3.94 16.37
CA ASP A 43 5.29 -2.86 15.69
C ASP A 43 6.19 -1.84 14.95
N SER A 44 7.45 -2.17 14.76
CA SER A 44 8.40 -1.39 13.97
C SER A 44 8.56 -1.97 12.59
N TYR A 45 8.47 -1.10 11.58
CA TYR A 45 8.54 -1.51 10.18
C TYR A 45 9.42 -0.57 9.37
N ILE A 46 10.08 -1.13 8.36
CA ILE A 46 10.81 -0.40 7.33
C ILE A 46 10.08 -0.62 6.02
N VAL A 47 9.68 0.46 5.37
CA VAL A 47 8.96 0.42 4.11
C VAL A 47 9.86 0.93 3.00
N LYS A 48 9.97 0.14 1.94
CA LYS A 48 10.74 0.49 0.76
C LYS A 48 9.79 0.81 -0.39
N PHE A 49 10.03 1.94 -1.06
CA PHE A 49 9.29 2.33 -2.25
C PHE A 49 9.80 1.62 -3.52
N LYS A 50 8.93 1.58 -4.52
CA LYS A 50 9.31 1.16 -5.88
C LYS A 50 10.20 2.20 -6.54
N GLN A 51 10.93 1.78 -7.58
CA GLN A 51 11.90 2.64 -8.27
C GLN A 51 11.29 3.86 -8.97
N HIS A 52 10.01 3.80 -9.36
CA HIS A 52 9.34 4.91 -10.03
C HIS A 52 8.97 6.06 -9.08
N VAL A 53 9.05 5.84 -7.78
CA VAL A 53 8.65 6.83 -6.78
C VAL A 53 9.68 7.95 -6.71
N THR A 54 9.21 9.16 -6.97
CA THR A 54 10.00 10.37 -6.80
C THR A 54 9.93 10.87 -5.36
N GLN A 55 10.78 11.81 -5.02
CA GLN A 55 10.76 12.42 -3.68
C GLN A 55 9.42 13.11 -3.37
N ASN A 56 8.77 13.69 -4.38
CA ASN A 56 7.45 14.30 -4.21
C ASN A 56 6.38 13.24 -3.89
N LEU A 57 6.37 12.13 -4.64
CA LEU A 57 5.45 11.02 -4.37
C LEU A 57 5.71 10.39 -3.01
N ALA A 58 6.97 10.28 -2.61
CA ALA A 58 7.33 9.80 -1.28
C ALA A 58 6.80 10.73 -0.19
N SER A 59 6.89 12.03 -0.37
CA SER A 59 6.35 13.01 0.57
C SER A 59 4.83 12.91 0.70
N GLU A 60 4.12 12.81 -0.42
CA GLU A 60 2.66 12.59 -0.43
C GLU A 60 2.27 11.31 0.29
N HIS A 61 3.04 10.24 0.10
CA HIS A 61 2.82 8.98 0.79
C HIS A 61 3.09 9.12 2.31
N HIS A 62 4.11 9.86 2.71
CA HIS A 62 4.37 10.12 4.12
C HIS A 62 3.21 10.84 4.79
N ASP A 63 2.66 11.85 4.15
CA ASP A 63 1.49 12.57 4.66
C ASP A 63 0.28 11.63 4.76
N TRP A 64 0.03 10.84 3.73
CA TRP A 64 -1.04 9.86 3.72
C TRP A 64 -0.92 8.83 4.85
N VAL A 65 0.27 8.27 5.08
CA VAL A 65 0.47 7.26 6.13
C VAL A 65 0.33 7.85 7.53
N GLN A 66 0.75 9.10 7.71
CA GLN A 66 0.55 9.81 8.98
C GLN A 66 -0.93 10.08 9.26
N ASP A 67 -1.68 10.50 8.26
CA ASP A 67 -3.13 10.70 8.38
C ASP A 67 -3.85 9.38 8.69
N LEU A 68 -3.46 8.31 8.03
CA LEU A 68 -4.00 6.97 8.28
C LEU A 68 -3.67 6.50 9.70
N HIS A 69 -2.44 6.72 10.16
CA HIS A 69 -2.02 6.40 11.51
C HIS A 69 -2.84 7.16 12.56
N LEU A 70 -2.99 8.47 12.40
CA LEU A 70 -3.77 9.32 13.31
C LEU A 70 -5.25 8.88 13.34
N SER A 71 -5.84 8.58 12.20
CA SER A 71 -7.21 8.10 12.11
C SER A 71 -7.40 6.77 12.83
N THR A 72 -6.43 5.88 12.72
CA THR A 72 -6.45 4.57 13.38
C THR A 72 -6.32 4.73 14.91
N GLU A 73 -5.42 5.58 15.37
CA GLU A 73 -5.26 5.86 16.79
C GLU A 73 -6.49 6.54 17.41
N THR A 74 -7.10 7.47 16.69
CA THR A 74 -8.35 8.11 17.12
C THR A 74 -9.47 7.09 17.26
N ARG A 75 -9.63 6.19 16.28
CA ARG A 75 -10.63 5.13 16.32
C ARG A 75 -10.41 4.19 17.50
N LYS A 76 -9.19 3.81 17.78
CA LYS A 76 -8.85 3.00 18.95
C LYS A 76 -9.19 3.68 20.26
N THR A 77 -8.87 4.96 20.38
CA THR A 77 -9.20 5.76 21.58
C THR A 77 -10.71 5.82 21.80
N GLU A 78 -11.49 6.02 20.75
CA GLU A 78 -12.96 6.01 20.85
C GLU A 78 -13.51 4.65 21.27
N LEU A 79 -12.97 3.56 20.74
CA LEU A 79 -13.36 2.19 21.10
C LEU A 79 -13.00 1.90 22.57
N ARG A 80 -11.84 2.36 23.05
CA ARG A 80 -11.43 2.23 24.45
C ARG A 80 -12.42 2.93 25.38
N LYS A 81 -12.81 4.15 25.06
CA LYS A 81 -13.79 4.90 25.86
C LYS A 81 -15.14 4.19 25.96
N ARG A 82 -15.56 3.51 24.90
CA ARG A 82 -16.84 2.80 24.87
C ARG A 82 -16.82 1.45 25.59
N SER A 83 -15.70 0.75 25.55
CA SER A 83 -15.62 -0.65 26.01
C SER A 83 -15.26 -0.79 27.49
N GLN A 84 -14.77 0.26 28.16
CA GLN A 84 -14.28 0.25 29.54
C GLN A 84 -13.25 -0.87 29.85
N MET A 85 -12.66 -1.45 28.81
CA MET A 85 -11.65 -2.48 28.99
C MET A 85 -10.27 -1.85 29.19
N PRO A 86 -9.42 -2.42 30.09
CA PRO A 86 -8.03 -2.02 30.19
C PRO A 86 -7.30 -2.51 28.93
N PHE A 87 -7.12 -1.64 27.97
CA PHE A 87 -6.27 -1.91 26.82
C PHE A 87 -4.82 -1.56 27.18
N SER A 88 -3.91 -2.31 26.57
CA SER A 88 -2.51 -1.97 26.58
C SER A 88 -2.32 -0.54 26.07
N ASP A 89 -1.62 0.28 26.82
CA ASP A 89 -1.28 1.66 26.43
C ASP A 89 -0.17 1.71 25.37
N THR A 90 -0.19 0.81 24.40
CA THR A 90 0.76 0.82 23.32
C THR A 90 0.46 2.02 22.43
N VAL A 91 1.21 3.08 22.61
CA VAL A 91 1.16 4.26 21.75
C VAL A 91 2.09 4.02 20.58
N PHE A 92 1.53 3.98 19.38
CA PHE A 92 2.32 3.93 18.16
C PHE A 92 2.75 5.35 17.79
N GLU A 93 4.03 5.55 17.57
CA GLU A 93 4.58 6.87 17.28
C GLU A 93 4.43 7.29 15.81
N GLY A 94 4.02 6.38 14.93
CA GLY A 94 3.89 6.64 13.51
C GLY A 94 5.25 6.72 12.80
N LEU A 95 5.34 7.58 11.81
CA LEU A 95 6.54 7.79 11.01
C LEU A 95 7.70 8.34 11.86
N LYS A 96 8.84 7.66 11.84
CA LYS A 96 10.04 8.07 12.59
C LYS A 96 11.16 8.61 11.72
N HIS A 97 11.49 7.87 10.67
CA HIS A 97 12.61 8.20 9.81
C HIS A 97 12.25 8.07 8.35
N THR A 98 12.77 8.95 7.54
CA THR A 98 12.70 8.88 6.08
C THR A 98 14.08 8.63 5.51
N TYR A 99 14.17 7.81 4.49
CA TYR A 99 15.41 7.43 3.84
C TYR A 99 15.43 7.89 2.39
N ASN A 100 16.52 8.51 2.01
CA ASN A 100 16.84 8.85 0.62
C ASN A 100 18.31 8.56 0.38
N ILE A 101 18.60 7.41 -0.19
CA ILE A 101 19.97 6.96 -0.44
C ILE A 101 20.26 7.11 -1.94
N GLY A 102 21.03 8.15 -2.27
CA GLY A 102 21.46 8.42 -3.63
C GLY A 102 20.35 8.69 -4.64
N GLY A 103 19.16 9.07 -4.18
CA GLY A 103 17.99 9.31 -5.03
C GLY A 103 17.36 8.04 -5.62
N SER A 104 17.97 6.88 -5.41
CA SER A 104 17.51 5.61 -5.98
C SER A 104 16.81 4.70 -4.97
N LEU A 105 17.07 4.87 -3.70
CA LEU A 105 16.46 4.13 -2.63
C LEU A 105 15.69 5.07 -1.71
N LEU A 106 14.39 5.12 -1.90
CA LEU A 106 13.49 5.87 -1.04
C LEU A 106 12.74 4.91 -0.13
N GLY A 107 12.54 5.33 1.10
CA GLY A 107 11.81 4.56 2.08
C GLY A 107 11.59 5.31 3.37
N TYR A 108 10.97 4.66 4.31
CA TYR A 108 10.77 5.19 5.66
C TYR A 108 10.66 4.08 6.69
N SER A 109 10.77 4.44 7.94
CA SER A 109 10.50 3.55 9.06
C SER A 109 9.66 4.23 10.12
N GLY A 110 8.97 3.44 10.89
CA GLY A 110 8.14 3.93 11.98
C GLY A 110 7.50 2.83 12.79
N HIS A 111 6.75 3.25 13.80
CA HIS A 111 5.90 2.40 14.60
C HIS A 111 4.46 2.52 14.15
N PHE A 112 3.91 1.45 13.61
CA PHE A 112 2.56 1.43 13.06
C PHE A 112 1.78 0.23 13.56
N ASP A 113 0.47 0.39 13.65
CA ASP A 113 -0.43 -0.71 13.86
C ASP A 113 -0.45 -1.65 12.64
N GLU A 114 -0.74 -2.91 12.88
CA GLU A 114 -0.89 -3.92 11.82
C GLU A 114 -1.91 -3.49 10.76
N ALA A 115 -3.02 -2.86 11.16
CA ALA A 115 -4.01 -2.35 10.22
C ALA A 115 -3.44 -1.26 9.29
N VAL A 116 -2.57 -0.40 9.80
CA VAL A 116 -1.86 0.62 9.01
C VAL A 116 -0.90 -0.04 8.04
N ILE A 117 -0.14 -1.03 8.49
CA ILE A 117 0.81 -1.78 7.65
C ILE A 117 0.10 -2.56 6.56
N ASP A 118 -1.05 -3.15 6.82
CA ASP A 118 -1.86 -3.81 5.78
C ASP A 118 -2.26 -2.85 4.68
N ALA A 119 -2.68 -1.64 5.02
CA ALA A 119 -3.00 -0.60 4.04
C ALA A 119 -1.76 -0.12 3.27
N VAL A 120 -0.63 0.04 3.96
CA VAL A 120 0.66 0.41 3.34
C VAL A 120 1.10 -0.64 2.33
N ARG A 121 1.00 -1.91 2.65
CA ARG A 121 1.36 -3.00 1.74
C ARG A 121 0.54 -3.01 0.46
N ARG A 122 -0.68 -2.54 0.51
CA ARG A 122 -1.59 -2.44 -0.66
C ARG A 122 -1.39 -1.17 -1.47
N HIS A 123 -0.59 -0.25 -0.98
CA HIS A 123 -0.30 0.99 -1.71
C HIS A 123 0.56 0.71 -2.94
N PRO A 124 0.21 1.24 -4.13
CA PRO A 124 0.91 0.93 -5.38
C PRO A 124 2.37 1.38 -5.41
N ASP A 125 2.76 2.33 -4.60
CA ASP A 125 4.12 2.86 -4.54
C ASP A 125 5.06 2.05 -3.63
N VAL A 126 4.51 1.13 -2.85
CA VAL A 126 5.28 0.30 -1.91
C VAL A 126 5.78 -0.96 -2.58
N SER A 127 7.08 -1.18 -2.51
CA SER A 127 7.74 -2.37 -3.04
C SER A 127 7.78 -3.51 -2.02
N THR A 128 8.19 -3.18 -0.80
CA THR A 128 8.48 -4.20 0.23
C THR A 128 8.34 -3.59 1.61
N VAL A 129 7.93 -4.40 2.57
CA VAL A 129 7.89 -4.06 4.00
C VAL A 129 8.73 -5.05 4.78
N TYR A 130 9.56 -4.54 5.66
CA TYR A 130 10.40 -5.34 6.55
C TYR A 130 10.04 -5.00 8.00
N PRO A 131 9.81 -5.98 8.87
CA PRO A 131 9.82 -5.75 10.31
C PRO A 131 11.22 -5.30 10.74
N ALA A 132 11.25 -4.27 11.51
CA ALA A 132 12.53 -3.74 11.99
C ALA A 132 13.09 -4.55 13.16
#